data_5611242ae0147cc009ba07ac7cf9bc2c
#
_entry.id   5611242ae0147cc009ba07ac7cf9bc2c
#
_cell.length_a   1.000
_cell.length_b   1.000
_cell.length_c   1.000
_cell.angle_alpha   90.00
_cell.angle_beta   90.00
_cell.angle_gamma   90.00
#
_symmetry.space_group_name_H-M   'P 1'
#
loop_
_entity.id
_entity.type
_entity.pdbx_description
1 polymer ?
#
loop_
_entity_poly.entity_id
_entity_poly.type
_entity_poly.pdbx_seq_one_letter_code
_entity_poly.pdbx_strand_id
1 'polypeptide(L)'
;MALEKKNVMLDMATDLFVYPFINFPPEGHSFLGKESRCKTLFDRALHHFGLFYHLHTPEKHPVIFRNPQDYRMAMTIIATCAFDCPGIRIITFELMSNHVHFVLCGSEDEVMAFFELFKKRLKRYFGSLRKAVDLSGFIGKTVGIPTLEALRNQIGYTNRNNYVINPAYTPFSYPYGAGNCYFPAYQIRPDYYYKEMTFREKRKMLHTHRLNYPGEMVIVNQHISPVSFCMIQFGESVFRDARHYFFKISREIESYKEIAEALYESVYYTDDELNAVIYKICNDRFDGQQATLLPHSDKIMLAKKLHFEYNADNGKIARLLKLQIDFVDSLFPLKKKQ
;
A
#
# COMPACT_ATOMS: atom_id res chain seq x y z
N MET A 1 -11.43 20.80 -36.95
CA MET A 1 -10.48 19.66 -36.90
C MET A 1 -9.73 19.47 -35.57
N ALA A 2 -9.47 20.51 -34.77
CA ALA A 2 -8.78 20.35 -33.48
C ALA A 2 -9.70 19.97 -32.29
N LEU A 3 -10.99 20.24 -32.36
CA LEU A 3 -11.99 19.92 -31.32
C LEU A 3 -12.45 18.45 -31.36
N GLU A 4 -12.55 17.87 -32.56
CA GLU A 4 -12.91 16.43 -32.69
C GLU A 4 -11.82 15.48 -32.18
N LYS A 5 -10.53 15.83 -32.37
CA LYS A 5 -9.43 15.01 -31.82
C LYS A 5 -9.38 14.99 -30.29
N LYS A 6 -9.86 16.05 -29.60
CA LYS A 6 -9.90 16.10 -28.13
C LYS A 6 -11.02 15.24 -27.55
N ASN A 7 -12.15 15.15 -28.22
CA ASN A 7 -13.27 14.30 -27.78
C ASN A 7 -12.98 12.82 -28.01
N VAL A 8 -12.33 12.44 -29.10
CA VAL A 8 -11.95 11.04 -29.37
C VAL A 8 -10.90 10.52 -28.38
N MET A 9 -9.96 11.38 -27.91
CA MET A 9 -9.01 10.98 -26.86
C MET A 9 -9.66 10.90 -25.46
N LEU A 10 -10.69 11.71 -25.18
CA LEU A 10 -11.42 11.64 -23.90
C LEU A 10 -12.31 10.39 -23.83
N ASP A 11 -12.96 10.01 -24.93
CA ASP A 11 -13.76 8.79 -25.04
C ASP A 11 -12.90 7.53 -24.92
N MET A 12 -11.72 7.49 -25.58
CA MET A 12 -10.80 6.36 -25.44
C MET A 12 -10.22 6.21 -24.02
N ALA A 13 -10.03 7.31 -23.28
CA ALA A 13 -9.57 7.25 -21.89
C ALA A 13 -10.68 6.79 -20.93
N THR A 14 -11.94 7.21 -21.18
CA THR A 14 -13.11 6.77 -20.41
C THR A 14 -13.46 5.31 -20.70
N ASP A 15 -13.37 4.88 -21.94
CA ASP A 15 -13.57 3.50 -22.34
C ASP A 15 -12.51 2.55 -21.77
N LEU A 16 -11.26 2.99 -21.60
CA LEU A 16 -10.21 2.21 -20.94
C LEU A 16 -10.40 2.07 -19.41
N PHE A 17 -11.09 3.00 -18.78
CA PHE A 17 -11.44 2.89 -17.35
C PHE A 17 -12.63 1.96 -17.08
N VAL A 18 -13.55 1.83 -18.03
CA VAL A 18 -14.81 1.10 -17.84
C VAL A 18 -14.93 -0.14 -18.74
N TYR A 19 -14.26 -0.21 -19.90
CA TYR A 19 -14.61 -1.15 -20.96
C TYR A 19 -13.54 -2.06 -21.59
N PRO A 20 -12.24 -2.08 -21.28
CA PRO A 20 -11.35 -3.00 -21.99
C PRO A 20 -11.48 -4.46 -21.57
N PHE A 21 -12.31 -4.78 -20.56
CA PHE A 21 -12.38 -6.10 -19.95
C PHE A 21 -13.70 -6.85 -20.17
N ILE A 22 -14.73 -6.22 -20.74
CA ILE A 22 -16.06 -6.84 -20.93
C ILE A 22 -16.10 -7.85 -22.10
N ASN A 23 -15.16 -7.78 -23.04
CA ASN A 23 -15.13 -8.64 -24.21
C ASN A 23 -14.07 -9.77 -24.14
N PHE A 24 -13.88 -10.36 -22.98
CA PHE A 24 -13.09 -11.57 -22.90
C PHE A 24 -14.00 -12.80 -23.08
N PRO A 25 -13.60 -13.76 -23.93
CA PRO A 25 -14.40 -14.96 -24.13
C PRO A 25 -14.54 -15.75 -22.82
N PRO A 26 -15.70 -16.40 -22.63
CA PRO A 26 -15.98 -17.14 -21.41
C PRO A 26 -14.97 -18.29 -21.18
N GLU A 27 -14.86 -18.68 -19.94
CA GLU A 27 -13.94 -19.67 -19.39
C GLU A 27 -13.90 -20.97 -20.20
N GLY A 28 -12.70 -21.43 -20.51
CA GLY A 28 -12.51 -22.73 -21.20
C GLY A 28 -11.11 -22.94 -21.78
N HIS A 29 -10.16 -22.01 -21.59
CA HIS A 29 -8.86 -22.07 -22.25
C HIS A 29 -7.76 -22.69 -21.38
N SER A 30 -6.84 -23.40 -22.04
CA SER A 30 -5.67 -24.04 -21.47
C SER A 30 -4.82 -23.05 -20.63
N PHE A 31 -4.05 -23.58 -19.68
CA PHE A 31 -3.14 -22.82 -18.82
C PHE A 31 -2.18 -21.89 -19.59
N LEU A 32 -1.70 -22.35 -20.76
CA LEU A 32 -0.86 -21.56 -21.67
C LEU A 32 -1.58 -20.36 -22.28
N GLY A 33 -2.88 -20.51 -22.60
CA GLY A 33 -3.68 -19.41 -23.12
C GLY A 33 -3.90 -18.28 -22.10
N LYS A 34 -4.01 -18.60 -20.82
CA LYS A 34 -4.14 -17.61 -19.74
C LYS A 34 -2.87 -16.77 -19.58
N GLU A 35 -1.69 -17.38 -19.65
CA GLU A 35 -0.41 -16.65 -19.52
C GLU A 35 -0.15 -15.73 -20.70
N SER A 36 -0.40 -16.18 -21.93
CA SER A 36 -0.30 -15.34 -23.12
C SER A 36 -1.22 -14.12 -23.06
N ARG A 37 -2.44 -14.30 -22.53
CA ARG A 37 -3.38 -13.20 -22.31
C ARG A 37 -2.83 -12.18 -21.31
N CYS A 38 -2.31 -12.63 -20.16
CA CYS A 38 -1.72 -11.75 -19.14
C CYS A 38 -0.58 -10.92 -19.74
N LYS A 39 0.28 -11.57 -20.55
CA LYS A 39 1.38 -10.87 -21.25
C LYS A 39 0.86 -9.83 -22.23
N THR A 40 -0.13 -10.16 -23.05
CA THR A 40 -0.74 -9.23 -24.00
C THR A 40 -1.30 -7.98 -23.30
N LEU A 41 -1.96 -8.17 -22.15
CA LEU A 41 -2.51 -7.06 -21.37
C LEU A 41 -1.42 -6.19 -20.77
N PHE A 42 -0.36 -6.80 -20.25
CA PHE A 42 0.81 -6.09 -19.74
C PHE A 42 1.49 -5.26 -20.84
N ASP A 43 1.75 -5.87 -22.03
CA ASP A 43 2.40 -5.18 -23.16
C ASP A 43 1.53 -4.02 -23.69
N ARG A 44 0.21 -4.18 -23.72
CA ARG A 44 -0.71 -3.11 -24.07
C ARG A 44 -0.68 -1.96 -23.07
N ALA A 45 -0.66 -2.27 -21.78
CA ALA A 45 -0.60 -1.24 -20.75
C ALA A 45 0.72 -0.46 -20.81
N LEU A 46 1.86 -1.14 -21.02
CA LEU A 46 3.15 -0.48 -21.28
C LEU A 46 3.09 0.48 -22.46
N HIS A 47 2.45 0.07 -23.56
CA HIS A 47 2.34 0.88 -24.76
C HIS A 47 1.45 2.13 -24.55
N HIS A 48 0.34 2.00 -23.80
CA HIS A 48 -0.65 3.08 -23.65
C HIS A 48 -0.36 4.02 -22.48
N PHE A 49 0.18 3.52 -21.38
CA PHE A 49 0.33 4.29 -20.13
C PHE A 49 1.78 4.55 -19.74
N GLY A 50 2.74 3.90 -20.40
CA GLY A 50 4.15 4.01 -20.07
C GLY A 50 4.63 2.90 -19.15
N LEU A 51 5.78 3.13 -18.49
CA LEU A 51 6.45 2.14 -17.66
C LEU A 51 5.72 1.95 -16.32
N PHE A 52 5.95 0.80 -15.70
CA PHE A 52 5.51 0.54 -14.34
C PHE A 52 6.62 0.87 -13.35
N TYR A 53 6.22 1.43 -12.21
CA TYR A 53 7.12 1.80 -11.11
C TYR A 53 6.56 1.33 -9.78
N HIS A 54 7.45 0.86 -8.92
CA HIS A 54 7.22 0.84 -7.49
C HIS A 54 7.71 2.17 -6.91
N LEU A 55 6.80 2.96 -6.35
CA LEU A 55 7.12 4.15 -5.59
C LEU A 55 6.92 3.83 -4.10
N HIS A 56 7.94 4.08 -3.31
CA HIS A 56 7.89 3.87 -1.87
C HIS A 56 8.60 4.99 -1.11
N THR A 57 8.33 5.10 0.18
CA THR A 57 9.04 6.02 1.06
C THR A 57 9.84 5.26 2.11
N PRO A 58 10.95 5.83 2.63
CA PRO A 58 11.77 5.17 3.64
C PRO A 58 10.98 4.82 4.90
N GLU A 59 11.15 3.61 5.40
CA GLU A 59 10.51 3.10 6.60
C GLU A 59 11.06 3.70 7.90
N LYS A 60 12.24 4.31 7.87
CA LYS A 60 12.85 5.00 9.02
C LYS A 60 12.15 6.30 9.41
N HIS A 61 11.03 6.61 8.78
CA HIS A 61 10.29 7.81 9.07
C HIS A 61 9.51 7.66 10.41
N PRO A 62 9.38 8.73 11.21
CA PRO A 62 8.46 8.72 12.36
C PRO A 62 7.02 8.44 11.92
N VAL A 63 6.20 7.91 12.85
CA VAL A 63 4.79 7.62 12.60
C VAL A 63 4.05 8.85 12.05
N ILE A 64 3.46 8.69 10.88
CA ILE A 64 2.68 9.71 10.15
C ILE A 64 1.19 9.53 10.45
N PHE A 65 0.68 8.32 10.23
CA PHE A 65 -0.74 7.99 10.40
C PHE A 65 -0.96 7.37 11.78
N ARG A 66 -1.53 8.14 12.71
CA ARG A 66 -1.60 7.79 14.13
C ARG A 66 -2.94 7.19 14.54
N ASN A 67 -3.96 7.35 13.71
CA ASN A 67 -5.32 6.90 14.00
C ASN A 67 -6.11 6.66 12.71
N PRO A 68 -7.24 5.94 12.76
CA PRO A 68 -8.05 5.63 11.57
C PRO A 68 -8.46 6.84 10.73
N GLN A 69 -8.61 8.02 11.33
CA GLN A 69 -8.97 9.24 10.61
C GLN A 69 -7.82 9.74 9.72
N ASP A 70 -6.57 9.62 10.19
CA ASP A 70 -5.40 10.01 9.40
C ASP A 70 -5.28 9.13 8.14
N TYR A 71 -5.49 7.81 8.29
CA TYR A 71 -5.51 6.86 7.16
C TYR A 71 -6.65 7.14 6.17
N ARG A 72 -7.88 7.32 6.66
CA ARG A 72 -9.04 7.62 5.79
C ARG A 72 -8.84 8.90 4.98
N MET A 73 -8.24 9.91 5.61
CA MET A 73 -7.90 11.14 4.91
C MET A 73 -6.80 10.91 3.88
N ALA A 74 -5.76 10.13 4.19
CA ALA A 74 -4.73 9.77 3.23
C ALA A 74 -5.30 9.02 2.02
N MET A 75 -6.22 8.06 2.23
CA MET A 75 -6.95 7.37 1.16
C MET A 75 -7.69 8.36 0.25
N THR A 76 -8.41 9.31 0.85
CA THR A 76 -9.13 10.36 0.12
C THR A 76 -8.19 11.30 -0.63
N ILE A 77 -7.04 11.65 -0.03
CA ILE A 77 -6.02 12.49 -0.69
C ILE A 77 -5.42 11.73 -1.89
N ILE A 78 -5.10 10.44 -1.77
CA ILE A 78 -4.61 9.61 -2.88
C ILE A 78 -5.61 9.64 -4.04
N ALA A 79 -6.89 9.39 -3.76
CA ALA A 79 -7.94 9.42 -4.77
C ALA A 79 -7.99 10.77 -5.50
N THR A 80 -8.01 11.88 -4.76
CA THR A 80 -8.05 13.22 -5.38
C THR A 80 -6.77 13.55 -6.15
N CYS A 81 -5.60 13.06 -5.69
CA CYS A 81 -4.35 13.20 -6.45
C CYS A 81 -4.38 12.40 -7.75
N ALA A 82 -4.92 11.17 -7.73
CA ALA A 82 -5.06 10.35 -8.93
C ALA A 82 -5.90 11.01 -10.00
N PHE A 83 -7.02 11.65 -9.62
CA PHE A 83 -7.85 12.41 -10.56
C PHE A 83 -7.19 13.71 -11.05
N ASP A 84 -6.32 14.30 -10.25
CA ASP A 84 -5.62 15.54 -10.62
C ASP A 84 -4.31 15.31 -11.39
N CYS A 85 -3.85 14.06 -11.46
CA CYS A 85 -2.67 13.62 -12.20
C CYS A 85 -3.07 12.63 -13.31
N PRO A 86 -3.64 13.09 -14.43
CA PRO A 86 -4.19 12.20 -15.47
C PRO A 86 -3.14 11.37 -16.21
N GLY A 87 -1.86 11.70 -16.09
CA GLY A 87 -0.76 10.95 -16.72
C GLY A 87 -0.39 9.67 -15.97
N ILE A 88 -0.81 9.49 -14.71
CA ILE A 88 -0.50 8.27 -13.94
C ILE A 88 -1.72 7.36 -13.82
N ARG A 89 -1.44 6.09 -13.59
CA ARG A 89 -2.45 5.08 -13.22
C ARG A 89 -1.96 4.33 -11.98
N ILE A 90 -2.80 4.28 -10.95
CA ILE A 90 -2.51 3.51 -9.74
C ILE A 90 -3.00 2.09 -9.95
N ILE A 91 -2.08 1.12 -9.87
CA ILE A 91 -2.41 -0.32 -9.94
C ILE A 91 -2.81 -0.79 -8.57
N THR A 92 -1.95 -0.58 -7.57
CA THR A 92 -2.23 -0.85 -6.16
C THR A 92 -1.42 0.09 -5.27
N PHE A 93 -1.77 0.16 -4.00
CA PHE A 93 -1.01 0.88 -2.98
C PHE A 93 -1.33 0.32 -1.59
N GLU A 94 -0.47 0.63 -0.63
CA GLU A 94 -0.71 0.38 0.78
C GLU A 94 -0.13 1.51 1.65
N LEU A 95 -0.91 1.93 2.65
CA LEU A 95 -0.52 2.93 3.64
C LEU A 95 -0.09 2.21 4.91
N MET A 96 1.18 2.35 5.27
CA MET A 96 1.71 1.92 6.56
C MET A 96 1.72 3.10 7.53
N SER A 97 1.91 2.86 8.81
CA SER A 97 1.88 3.92 9.82
C SER A 97 2.91 5.04 9.60
N ASN A 98 4.03 4.74 8.96
CA ASN A 98 5.16 5.67 8.77
C ASN A 98 5.68 5.74 7.34
N HIS A 99 5.19 4.92 6.42
CA HIS A 99 5.60 4.89 5.02
C HIS A 99 4.46 4.47 4.10
N VAL A 100 4.69 4.53 2.80
CA VAL A 100 3.70 4.16 1.78
C VAL A 100 4.35 3.40 0.64
N HIS A 101 3.58 2.50 0.04
CA HIS A 101 3.93 1.79 -1.18
C HIS A 101 2.89 2.04 -2.25
N PHE A 102 3.33 2.28 -3.48
CA PHE A 102 2.48 2.39 -4.66
C PHE A 102 3.06 1.58 -5.80
N VAL A 103 2.22 0.90 -6.55
CA VAL A 103 2.52 0.39 -7.88
C VAL A 103 1.80 1.28 -8.88
N LEU A 104 2.54 1.99 -9.71
CA LEU A 104 2.05 3.02 -10.60
C LEU A 104 2.48 2.73 -12.05
N CYS A 105 1.74 3.27 -12.99
CA CYS A 105 2.08 3.26 -14.42
C CYS A 105 2.02 4.69 -14.96
N GLY A 106 3.04 5.09 -15.72
CA GLY A 106 3.18 6.44 -16.28
C GLY A 106 4.64 6.76 -16.60
N SER A 107 4.97 8.03 -16.80
CA SER A 107 6.35 8.49 -16.82
C SER A 107 6.89 8.69 -15.39
N GLU A 108 8.20 8.60 -15.20
CA GLU A 108 8.81 8.77 -13.87
C GLU A 108 8.55 10.17 -13.31
N ASP A 109 8.59 11.19 -14.14
CA ASP A 109 8.31 12.57 -13.76
C ASP A 109 6.86 12.74 -13.25
N GLU A 110 5.89 12.11 -13.92
CA GLU A 110 4.48 12.14 -13.50
C GLU A 110 4.26 11.36 -12.20
N VAL A 111 4.94 10.23 -12.04
CA VAL A 111 4.92 9.44 -10.79
C VAL A 111 5.46 10.26 -9.63
N MET A 112 6.57 10.96 -9.82
CA MET A 112 7.14 11.84 -8.78
C MET A 112 6.27 13.08 -8.54
N ALA A 113 5.68 13.67 -9.57
CA ALA A 113 4.74 14.80 -9.43
C ALA A 113 3.48 14.40 -8.64
N PHE A 114 2.96 13.19 -8.87
CA PHE A 114 1.86 12.63 -8.07
C PHE A 114 2.25 12.51 -6.60
N PHE A 115 3.44 11.96 -6.31
CA PHE A 115 3.91 11.80 -4.93
C PHE A 115 4.09 13.16 -4.22
N GLU A 116 4.68 14.14 -4.87
CA GLU A 116 4.84 15.48 -4.30
C GLU A 116 3.50 16.18 -4.07
N LEU A 117 2.52 15.98 -4.95
CA LEU A 117 1.15 16.47 -4.74
C LEU A 117 0.50 15.80 -3.52
N PHE A 118 0.64 14.48 -3.39
CA PHE A 118 0.17 13.71 -2.24
C PHE A 118 0.79 14.22 -0.93
N LYS A 119 2.11 14.33 -0.87
CA LYS A 119 2.87 14.87 0.27
C LYS A 119 2.43 16.30 0.64
N LYS A 120 2.27 17.17 -0.36
CA LYS A 120 1.80 18.56 -0.17
C LYS A 120 0.40 18.60 0.45
N ARG A 121 -0.51 17.73 0.00
CA ARG A 121 -1.88 17.65 0.54
C ARG A 121 -1.90 17.08 1.95
N LEU A 122 -1.09 16.05 2.24
CA LEU A 122 -0.91 15.55 3.61
C LEU A 122 -0.40 16.62 4.56
N LYS A 123 0.63 17.38 4.14
CA LYS A 123 1.16 18.50 4.95
C LYS A 123 0.08 19.54 5.26
N ARG A 124 -0.75 19.87 4.26
CA ARG A 124 -1.88 20.80 4.45
C ARG A 124 -2.91 20.25 5.43
N TYR A 125 -3.26 18.97 5.30
CA TYR A 125 -4.22 18.31 6.19
C TYR A 125 -3.73 18.33 7.64
N PHE A 126 -2.52 17.86 7.92
CA PHE A 126 -1.97 17.87 9.27
C PHE A 126 -1.81 19.29 9.84
N GLY A 127 -1.39 20.23 9.00
CA GLY A 127 -1.33 21.65 9.39
C GLY A 127 -2.69 22.22 9.80
N SER A 128 -3.78 21.86 9.10
CA SER A 128 -5.14 22.28 9.44
C SER A 128 -5.62 21.73 10.80
N LEU A 129 -5.10 20.59 11.21
CA LEU A 129 -5.37 19.97 12.51
C LEU A 129 -4.41 20.45 13.61
N ARG A 130 -3.49 21.37 13.31
CA ARG A 130 -2.40 21.80 14.20
C ARG A 130 -1.55 20.63 14.72
N LYS A 131 -1.49 19.53 13.94
CA LYS A 131 -0.65 18.37 14.25
C LYS A 131 0.77 18.63 13.73
N ALA A 132 1.74 18.57 14.62
CA ALA A 132 3.15 18.58 14.24
C ALA A 132 3.53 17.21 13.66
N VAL A 133 3.50 17.08 12.33
CA VAL A 133 3.99 15.93 11.58
C VAL A 133 5.12 16.43 10.67
N ASP A 134 6.34 15.97 10.97
CA ASP A 134 7.48 16.26 10.10
C ASP A 134 7.44 15.32 8.90
N LEU A 135 7.34 15.86 7.70
CA LEU A 135 7.40 15.13 6.43
C LEU A 135 8.69 15.40 5.65
N SER A 136 9.73 15.97 6.28
CA SER A 136 11.00 16.29 5.59
C SER A 136 11.67 15.01 5.05
N GLY A 137 11.72 13.95 5.85
CA GLY A 137 12.25 12.64 5.49
C GLY A 137 11.27 11.74 4.71
N PHE A 138 10.03 12.19 4.47
CA PHE A 138 9.05 11.47 3.67
C PHE A 138 9.32 11.74 2.18
N ILE A 139 10.29 11.01 1.62
CA ILE A 139 10.84 11.21 0.28
C ILE A 139 10.50 9.98 -0.57
N GLY A 140 9.83 10.20 -1.70
CA GLY A 140 9.52 9.14 -2.65
C GLY A 140 10.77 8.63 -3.36
N LYS A 141 10.87 7.31 -3.50
CA LYS A 141 11.84 6.63 -4.35
C LYS A 141 11.11 5.76 -5.35
N THR A 142 11.60 5.72 -6.57
CA THR A 142 11.04 4.93 -7.66
C THR A 142 11.97 3.78 -8.04
N VAL A 143 11.39 2.62 -8.31
CA VAL A 143 12.07 1.45 -8.88
C VAL A 143 11.26 0.97 -10.08
N GLY A 144 11.90 0.89 -11.24
CA GLY A 144 11.26 0.43 -12.48
C GLY A 144 10.85 -1.04 -12.41
N ILE A 145 9.68 -1.36 -12.96
CA ILE A 145 9.13 -2.72 -13.04
C ILE A 145 9.10 -3.15 -14.52
N PRO A 146 10.13 -3.83 -15.03
CA PRO A 146 10.30 -4.04 -16.47
C PRO A 146 9.54 -5.24 -17.03
N THR A 147 9.06 -6.16 -16.19
CA THR A 147 8.47 -7.43 -16.65
C THR A 147 7.14 -7.71 -15.98
N LEU A 148 6.31 -8.54 -16.66
CA LEU A 148 5.05 -9.03 -16.09
C LEU A 148 5.25 -9.74 -14.75
N GLU A 149 6.28 -10.56 -14.64
CA GLU A 149 6.56 -11.30 -13.40
C GLU A 149 6.99 -10.35 -12.26
N ALA A 150 7.82 -9.34 -12.56
CA ALA A 150 8.17 -8.30 -11.61
C ALA A 150 6.93 -7.51 -11.16
N LEU A 151 5.98 -7.21 -12.09
CA LEU A 151 4.73 -6.54 -11.74
C LEU A 151 3.86 -7.39 -10.81
N ARG A 152 3.73 -8.69 -11.08
CA ARG A 152 3.02 -9.63 -10.20
C ARG A 152 3.62 -9.68 -8.80
N ASN A 153 4.94 -9.80 -8.72
CA ASN A 153 5.66 -9.83 -7.46
C ASN A 153 5.45 -8.53 -6.70
N GLN A 154 5.53 -7.39 -7.38
CA GLN A 154 5.37 -6.10 -6.74
C GLN A 154 3.92 -5.82 -6.28
N ILE A 155 2.91 -6.26 -7.03
CA ILE A 155 1.51 -6.20 -6.58
C ILE A 155 1.33 -7.09 -5.34
N GLY A 156 1.84 -8.33 -5.38
CA GLY A 156 1.77 -9.25 -4.24
C GLY A 156 2.49 -8.69 -3.02
N TYR A 157 3.70 -8.16 -3.18
CA TYR A 157 4.47 -7.50 -2.13
C TYR A 157 3.68 -6.35 -1.49
N THR A 158 3.19 -5.42 -2.30
CA THR A 158 2.46 -4.25 -1.80
C THR A 158 1.20 -4.67 -1.05
N ASN A 159 0.36 -5.54 -1.62
CA ASN A 159 -0.93 -5.91 -1.04
C ASN A 159 -0.83 -6.77 0.24
N ARG A 160 0.32 -7.36 0.53
CA ARG A 160 0.50 -8.19 1.73
C ARG A 160 1.35 -7.53 2.81
N ASN A 161 1.95 -6.37 2.54
CA ASN A 161 2.94 -5.76 3.41
C ASN A 161 2.44 -5.66 4.86
N ASN A 162 1.21 -5.24 5.04
CA ASN A 162 0.59 -5.16 6.36
C ASN A 162 0.35 -6.53 7.02
N TYR A 163 0.03 -7.57 6.26
CA TYR A 163 -0.17 -8.92 6.81
C TYR A 163 1.10 -9.49 7.45
N VAL A 164 2.25 -9.23 6.86
CA VAL A 164 3.55 -9.68 7.40
C VAL A 164 3.85 -8.97 8.71
N ILE A 165 3.44 -7.72 8.84
CA ILE A 165 3.74 -6.84 9.97
C ILE A 165 2.70 -6.97 11.08
N ASN A 166 1.42 -7.01 10.73
CA ASN A 166 0.32 -7.07 11.69
C ASN A 166 -0.58 -8.29 11.43
N PRO A 167 -0.41 -9.39 12.20
CA PRO A 167 -1.19 -10.61 12.02
C PRO A 167 -2.69 -10.45 12.35
N ALA A 168 -3.14 -9.30 12.88
CA ALA A 168 -4.55 -9.01 13.07
C ALA A 168 -5.30 -8.79 11.74
N TYR A 169 -4.56 -8.49 10.65
CA TYR A 169 -5.11 -8.34 9.32
C TYR A 169 -4.65 -9.46 8.41
N THR A 170 -5.51 -9.88 7.50
CA THR A 170 -5.12 -10.68 6.33
C THR A 170 -4.81 -9.73 5.17
N PRO A 171 -4.13 -10.19 4.09
CA PRO A 171 -3.96 -9.38 2.88
C PRO A 171 -5.27 -8.86 2.28
N PHE A 172 -6.41 -9.48 2.66
CA PHE A 172 -7.74 -9.18 2.15
C PHE A 172 -8.60 -8.35 3.11
N SER A 173 -8.13 -8.10 4.31
CA SER A 173 -8.89 -7.37 5.34
C SER A 173 -8.30 -6.03 5.73
N TYR A 174 -7.08 -5.71 5.28
CA TYR A 174 -6.46 -4.44 5.58
C TYR A 174 -7.18 -3.28 4.88
N PRO A 175 -7.69 -2.30 5.64
CA PRO A 175 -8.60 -1.30 5.07
C PRO A 175 -7.90 -0.11 4.40
N TYR A 176 -6.58 0.05 4.56
CA TYR A 176 -5.86 1.26 4.16
C TYR A 176 -4.92 1.01 2.97
N GLY A 177 -5.41 0.30 1.99
CA GLY A 177 -4.74 -0.03 0.75
C GLY A 177 -5.74 -0.51 -0.30
N ALA A 178 -5.23 -0.95 -1.45
CA ALA A 178 -6.04 -1.50 -2.51
C ALA A 178 -6.13 -3.04 -2.46
N GLY A 179 -5.36 -3.70 -1.61
CA GLY A 179 -5.27 -5.17 -1.54
C GLY A 179 -6.60 -5.86 -1.26
N ASN A 180 -7.45 -5.27 -0.40
CA ASN A 180 -8.79 -5.78 -0.10
C ASN A 180 -9.79 -5.68 -1.25
N CYS A 181 -9.44 -4.97 -2.33
CA CYS A 181 -10.25 -4.86 -3.54
C CYS A 181 -9.88 -5.93 -4.60
N TYR A 182 -8.77 -6.66 -4.41
CA TYR A 182 -8.32 -7.68 -5.34
C TYR A 182 -9.00 -9.02 -5.08
N PHE A 183 -9.64 -9.58 -6.11
CA PHE A 183 -10.38 -10.85 -6.03
C PHE A 183 -11.26 -10.96 -4.77
N PRO A 184 -12.10 -9.96 -4.52
CA PRO A 184 -12.88 -9.90 -3.29
C PRO A 184 -13.88 -11.06 -3.25
N ALA A 185 -14.02 -11.72 -2.10
CA ALA A 185 -14.99 -12.79 -1.90
C ALA A 185 -16.44 -12.30 -2.03
N TYR A 186 -16.67 -11.01 -1.76
CA TYR A 186 -17.96 -10.35 -1.87
C TYR A 186 -17.79 -9.01 -2.58
N GLN A 187 -18.82 -8.62 -3.32
CA GLN A 187 -18.87 -7.30 -3.95
C GLN A 187 -18.73 -6.21 -2.89
N ILE A 188 -17.83 -5.26 -3.15
CA ILE A 188 -17.69 -4.07 -2.30
C ILE A 188 -18.97 -3.26 -2.42
N ARG A 189 -19.72 -3.18 -1.32
CA ARG A 189 -20.95 -2.38 -1.27
C ARG A 189 -20.58 -0.96 -0.86
N PRO A 190 -20.99 0.06 -1.66
CA PRO A 190 -20.82 1.45 -1.26
C PRO A 190 -21.72 1.76 -0.05
N ASP A 191 -21.23 2.60 0.86
CA ASP A 191 -22.10 3.25 1.83
C ASP A 191 -22.99 4.27 1.09
N TYR A 192 -22.38 5.00 0.15
CA TYR A 192 -23.02 5.94 -0.78
C TYR A 192 -22.05 6.32 -1.91
N TYR A 193 -22.58 7.03 -2.91
CA TYR A 193 -21.78 7.60 -3.99
C TYR A 193 -21.49 9.08 -3.74
N TYR A 194 -20.38 9.58 -4.28
CA TYR A 194 -19.96 10.98 -4.13
C TYR A 194 -21.04 11.98 -4.59
N LYS A 195 -21.81 11.67 -5.65
CA LYS A 195 -22.92 12.50 -6.15
C LYS A 195 -24.01 12.69 -5.11
N GLU A 196 -24.21 11.75 -4.21
CA GLU A 196 -25.26 11.77 -3.18
C GLU A 196 -24.90 12.68 -2.00
N MET A 197 -23.61 13.04 -1.88
CA MET A 197 -23.14 13.92 -0.81
C MET A 197 -23.54 15.37 -1.04
N THR A 198 -23.93 16.03 0.04
CA THR A 198 -24.12 17.49 0.06
C THR A 198 -22.79 18.24 -0.12
N PHE A 199 -22.86 19.51 -0.54
CA PHE A 199 -21.68 20.36 -0.67
C PHE A 199 -20.86 20.45 0.63
N ARG A 200 -21.54 20.51 1.78
CA ARG A 200 -20.88 20.57 3.10
C ARG A 200 -20.13 19.29 3.42
N GLU A 201 -20.70 18.14 3.14
CA GLU A 201 -20.07 16.83 3.35
C GLU A 201 -18.86 16.65 2.43
N LYS A 202 -18.98 17.01 1.14
CA LYS A 202 -17.86 17.00 0.20
C LYS A 202 -16.70 17.83 0.69
N ARG A 203 -16.96 19.05 1.15
CA ARG A 203 -15.89 19.92 1.72
C ARG A 203 -15.25 19.33 2.96
N LYS A 204 -16.05 18.75 3.85
CA LYS A 204 -15.57 18.09 5.07
C LYS A 204 -14.71 16.88 4.76
N MET A 205 -15.12 16.05 3.78
CA MET A 205 -14.37 14.85 3.38
C MET A 205 -13.06 15.19 2.65
N LEU A 206 -13.11 16.10 1.68
CA LEU A 206 -11.98 16.37 0.79
C LEU A 206 -10.96 17.36 1.36
N HIS A 207 -11.31 18.12 2.40
CA HIS A 207 -10.48 19.21 2.95
C HIS A 207 -9.94 20.16 1.88
N THR A 208 -10.73 20.42 0.81
CA THR A 208 -10.39 21.28 -0.32
C THR A 208 -11.60 22.06 -0.80
N HIS A 209 -11.33 23.15 -1.51
CA HIS A 209 -12.37 23.94 -2.20
C HIS A 209 -12.75 23.32 -3.57
N ARG A 210 -11.86 22.51 -4.16
CA ARG A 210 -12.14 21.80 -5.40
C ARG A 210 -13.01 20.58 -5.09
N LEU A 211 -14.24 20.59 -5.57
CA LEU A 211 -15.23 19.56 -5.33
C LEU A 211 -15.74 18.89 -6.63
N ASN A 212 -15.20 19.31 -7.77
CA ASN A 212 -15.57 18.75 -9.07
C ASN A 212 -14.77 17.48 -9.35
N TYR A 213 -15.22 16.38 -8.77
CA TYR A 213 -14.72 15.02 -8.98
C TYR A 213 -15.85 14.13 -9.50
N PRO A 214 -15.54 12.95 -10.08
CA PRO A 214 -16.55 12.04 -10.61
C PRO A 214 -17.62 11.69 -9.59
N GLY A 215 -18.89 11.85 -9.98
CA GLY A 215 -20.04 11.58 -9.11
C GLY A 215 -20.18 10.12 -8.70
N GLU A 216 -19.65 9.21 -9.52
CA GLU A 216 -19.71 7.75 -9.35
C GLU A 216 -18.65 7.22 -8.37
N MET A 217 -17.81 8.09 -7.78
CA MET A 217 -16.88 7.63 -6.75
C MET A 217 -17.60 6.95 -5.60
N VAL A 218 -17.13 5.77 -5.27
CA VAL A 218 -17.64 4.92 -4.20
C VAL A 218 -17.07 5.36 -2.86
N ILE A 219 -17.91 5.61 -1.90
CA ILE A 219 -17.52 5.95 -0.54
C ILE A 219 -17.79 4.72 0.37
N VAL A 220 -16.74 4.32 1.10
CA VAL A 220 -16.78 3.23 2.06
C VAL A 220 -16.06 3.67 3.33
N ASN A 221 -16.64 3.42 4.49
CA ASN A 221 -16.02 3.76 5.78
C ASN A 221 -15.47 5.20 5.86
N GLN A 222 -16.21 6.17 5.28
CA GLN A 222 -15.88 7.60 5.27
C GLN A 222 -14.63 7.97 4.47
N HIS A 223 -14.23 7.19 3.48
CA HIS A 223 -13.18 7.53 2.53
C HIS A 223 -13.55 7.08 1.11
N ILE A 224 -12.85 7.61 0.10
CA ILE A 224 -13.01 7.19 -1.29
C ILE A 224 -12.38 5.81 -1.45
N SER A 225 -13.16 4.83 -1.87
CA SER A 225 -12.71 3.46 -2.10
C SER A 225 -11.70 3.36 -3.26
N PRO A 226 -10.66 2.52 -3.16
CA PRO A 226 -9.71 2.27 -4.23
C PRO A 226 -10.35 1.84 -5.55
N VAL A 227 -11.51 1.19 -5.54
CA VAL A 227 -12.24 0.82 -6.77
C VAL A 227 -12.61 2.02 -7.64
N SER A 228 -12.62 3.24 -7.08
CA SER A 228 -12.95 4.46 -7.80
C SER A 228 -11.79 5.07 -8.57
N PHE A 229 -10.53 4.70 -8.27
CA PHE A 229 -9.36 5.37 -8.83
C PHE A 229 -8.16 4.45 -9.11
N CYS A 230 -8.18 3.21 -8.63
CA CYS A 230 -7.17 2.20 -8.94
C CYS A 230 -7.61 1.31 -10.10
N MET A 231 -6.66 0.88 -10.91
CA MET A 231 -6.87 -0.08 -12.00
C MET A 231 -6.95 -1.52 -11.45
N ILE A 232 -7.89 -1.80 -10.54
CA ILE A 232 -8.02 -3.10 -9.87
C ILE A 232 -8.18 -4.24 -10.90
N GLN A 233 -9.10 -4.09 -11.86
CA GLN A 233 -9.34 -5.11 -12.88
C GLN A 233 -8.10 -5.41 -13.72
N PHE A 234 -7.31 -4.38 -14.06
CA PHE A 234 -6.03 -4.58 -14.73
C PHE A 234 -5.06 -5.35 -13.82
N GLY A 235 -4.92 -4.92 -12.56
CA GLY A 235 -4.07 -5.59 -11.59
C GLY A 235 -4.45 -7.05 -11.34
N GLU A 236 -5.75 -7.39 -11.36
CA GLU A 236 -6.23 -8.78 -11.34
C GLU A 236 -5.89 -9.52 -12.63
N SER A 237 -6.05 -8.86 -13.78
CA SER A 237 -5.88 -9.47 -15.10
C SER A 237 -4.43 -9.86 -15.44
N VAL A 238 -3.43 -9.32 -14.75
CA VAL A 238 -2.04 -9.74 -14.89
C VAL A 238 -1.76 -11.08 -14.21
N PHE A 239 -2.66 -11.57 -13.37
CA PHE A 239 -2.63 -12.93 -12.82
C PHE A 239 -3.45 -13.89 -13.70
N ARG A 240 -3.09 -15.17 -13.70
CA ARG A 240 -3.83 -16.18 -14.46
C ARG A 240 -5.24 -16.40 -13.93
N ASP A 241 -5.38 -16.34 -12.61
CA ASP A 241 -6.63 -16.45 -11.86
C ASP A 241 -6.40 -16.01 -10.39
N ALA A 242 -7.46 -16.03 -9.60
CA ALA A 242 -7.41 -15.73 -8.17
C ALA A 242 -6.46 -16.67 -7.40
N ARG A 243 -6.40 -17.97 -7.77
CA ARG A 243 -5.50 -18.93 -7.12
C ARG A 243 -4.04 -18.58 -7.34
N HIS A 244 -3.70 -18.12 -8.54
CA HIS A 244 -2.34 -17.66 -8.84
C HIS A 244 -1.97 -16.42 -8.01
N TYR A 245 -2.88 -15.47 -7.86
CA TYR A 245 -2.70 -14.29 -7.00
C TYR A 245 -2.52 -14.71 -5.54
N PHE A 246 -3.42 -15.54 -5.00
CA PHE A 246 -3.35 -15.99 -3.60
C PHE A 246 -2.10 -16.82 -3.32
N PHE A 247 -1.71 -17.67 -4.27
CA PHE A 247 -0.48 -18.43 -4.17
C PHE A 247 0.75 -17.52 -4.11
N LYS A 248 0.79 -16.47 -4.93
CA LYS A 248 1.86 -15.47 -4.90
C LYS A 248 1.91 -14.76 -3.55
N ILE A 249 0.79 -14.32 -3.02
CA ILE A 249 0.73 -13.66 -1.72
C ILE A 249 1.16 -14.59 -0.58
N SER A 250 0.72 -15.86 -0.57
CA SER A 250 0.97 -16.77 0.53
C SER A 250 2.35 -17.42 0.51
N ARG A 251 2.93 -17.66 -0.66
CA ARG A 251 4.23 -18.34 -0.80
C ARG A 251 5.42 -17.52 -0.31
N GLU A 252 5.31 -16.22 -0.26
CA GLU A 252 6.46 -15.33 -0.27
C GLU A 252 6.78 -14.64 1.08
N ILE A 253 6.58 -15.32 2.21
CA ILE A 253 7.18 -14.84 3.48
C ILE A 253 8.72 -14.87 3.37
N GLU A 254 9.28 -15.81 2.60
CA GLU A 254 10.74 -15.86 2.34
C GLU A 254 11.17 -14.80 1.32
N SER A 255 10.45 -14.65 0.22
CA SER A 255 10.78 -13.63 -0.78
C SER A 255 10.46 -12.18 -0.37
N TYR A 256 9.71 -11.96 0.71
CA TYR A 256 9.58 -10.63 1.30
C TYR A 256 10.95 -10.04 1.69
N LYS A 257 11.79 -10.82 2.36
CA LYS A 257 13.15 -10.39 2.73
C LYS A 257 13.98 -10.11 1.47
N GLU A 258 13.92 -10.99 0.48
CA GLU A 258 14.66 -10.83 -0.77
C GLU A 258 14.23 -9.58 -1.57
N ILE A 259 12.92 -9.29 -1.63
CA ILE A 259 12.40 -8.09 -2.28
C ILE A 259 12.78 -6.85 -1.50
N ALA A 260 12.66 -6.85 -0.18
CA ALA A 260 13.05 -5.72 0.67
C ALA A 260 14.57 -5.47 0.56
N GLU A 261 15.39 -6.51 0.55
CA GLU A 261 16.83 -6.42 0.33
C GLU A 261 17.17 -5.87 -1.06
N ALA A 262 16.48 -6.32 -2.11
CA ALA A 262 16.65 -5.82 -3.48
C ALA A 262 16.23 -4.35 -3.65
N LEU A 263 15.26 -3.90 -2.85
CA LEU A 263 14.84 -2.50 -2.80
C LEU A 263 15.69 -1.65 -1.85
N TYR A 264 16.72 -2.23 -1.22
CA TYR A 264 17.51 -1.60 -0.15
C TYR A 264 16.64 -1.09 1.01
N GLU A 265 15.50 -1.74 1.23
CA GLU A 265 14.58 -1.44 2.32
C GLU A 265 14.96 -2.24 3.55
N SER A 266 15.10 -1.55 4.68
CA SER A 266 15.10 -2.20 5.98
C SER A 266 13.69 -2.11 6.55
N VAL A 267 13.08 -3.22 6.83
CA VAL A 267 11.74 -3.24 7.45
C VAL A 267 11.86 -2.68 8.87
N TYR A 268 11.26 -1.53 9.13
CA TYR A 268 11.19 -0.90 10.44
C TYR A 268 9.76 -0.92 10.95
N TYR A 269 9.54 -1.72 11.96
CA TYR A 269 8.23 -1.90 12.58
C TYR A 269 7.93 -0.77 13.56
N THR A 270 6.67 -0.35 13.63
CA THR A 270 6.16 0.52 14.70
C THR A 270 6.04 -0.28 16.00
N ASP A 271 5.84 0.42 17.11
CA ASP A 271 5.62 -0.23 18.41
C ASP A 271 4.36 -1.11 18.41
N ASP A 272 3.30 -0.68 17.71
CA ASP A 272 2.04 -1.44 17.62
C ASP A 272 2.21 -2.71 16.79
N GLU A 273 2.96 -2.65 15.71
CA GLU A 273 3.30 -3.79 14.87
C GLU A 273 4.19 -4.79 15.62
N LEU A 274 5.21 -4.30 16.33
CA LEU A 274 6.05 -5.16 17.17
C LEU A 274 5.26 -5.79 18.33
N ASN A 275 4.32 -5.07 18.94
CA ASN A 275 3.43 -5.63 19.95
C ASN A 275 2.56 -6.75 19.38
N ALA A 276 2.03 -6.60 18.16
CA ALA A 276 1.25 -7.65 17.51
C ALA A 276 2.11 -8.91 17.22
N VAL A 277 3.37 -8.70 16.76
CA VAL A 277 4.35 -9.79 16.57
C VAL A 277 4.68 -10.47 17.91
N ILE A 278 4.97 -9.70 18.94
CA ILE A 278 5.24 -10.19 20.29
C ILE A 278 4.07 -11.03 20.80
N TYR A 279 2.84 -10.52 20.67
CA TYR A 279 1.64 -11.23 21.08
C TYR A 279 1.50 -12.59 20.38
N LYS A 280 1.73 -12.63 19.06
CA LYS A 280 1.71 -13.89 18.30
C LYS A 280 2.77 -14.87 18.80
N ILE A 281 4.01 -14.42 18.97
CA ILE A 281 5.10 -15.27 19.46
C ILE A 281 4.78 -15.79 20.88
N CYS A 282 4.21 -14.96 21.72
CA CYS A 282 3.81 -15.34 23.07
C CYS A 282 2.70 -16.39 23.08
N ASN A 283 1.72 -16.29 22.20
CA ASN A 283 0.69 -17.30 22.03
C ASN A 283 1.26 -18.64 21.52
N ASP A 284 2.16 -18.56 20.53
CA ASP A 284 2.69 -19.77 19.86
C ASP A 284 3.72 -20.53 20.72
N ARG A 285 4.45 -19.84 21.62
CA ARG A 285 5.60 -20.41 22.34
C ARG A 285 5.55 -20.32 23.86
N PHE A 286 4.70 -19.47 24.42
CA PHE A 286 4.64 -19.19 25.85
C PHE A 286 3.21 -19.23 26.38
N ASP A 287 2.35 -20.04 25.79
CA ASP A 287 0.96 -20.28 26.20
C ASP A 287 0.16 -18.98 26.43
N GLY A 288 0.42 -17.94 25.63
CA GLY A 288 -0.25 -16.64 25.73
C GLY A 288 0.21 -15.76 26.88
N GLN A 289 1.30 -16.10 27.57
CA GLN A 289 1.85 -15.26 28.63
C GLN A 289 2.32 -13.92 28.11
N GLN A 290 2.06 -12.84 28.83
CA GLN A 290 2.52 -11.51 28.44
C GLN A 290 4.06 -11.42 28.41
N ALA A 291 4.61 -10.84 27.34
CA ALA A 291 6.05 -10.70 27.14
C ALA A 291 6.76 -9.98 28.30
N THR A 292 6.08 -9.02 28.91
CA THR A 292 6.63 -8.26 30.06
C THR A 292 6.74 -9.10 31.35
N LEU A 293 6.06 -10.25 31.43
CA LEU A 293 6.05 -11.16 32.56
C LEU A 293 6.90 -12.41 32.32
N LEU A 294 7.45 -12.59 31.12
CA LEU A 294 8.31 -13.72 30.81
C LEU A 294 9.60 -13.73 31.66
N PRO A 295 10.16 -14.92 31.92
CA PRO A 295 11.49 -15.05 32.48
C PRO A 295 12.55 -14.29 31.71
N HIS A 296 13.62 -13.89 32.34
CA HIS A 296 14.67 -13.08 31.72
C HIS A 296 15.32 -13.76 30.50
N SER A 297 15.52 -15.08 30.58
CA SER A 297 16.01 -15.89 29.45
C SER A 297 15.12 -15.79 28.20
N ASP A 298 13.82 -15.84 28.41
CA ASP A 298 12.83 -15.82 27.32
C ASP A 298 12.69 -14.42 26.72
N LYS A 299 12.80 -13.39 27.58
CA LYS A 299 12.90 -11.99 27.09
C LYS A 299 14.15 -11.77 26.25
N ILE A 300 15.29 -12.37 26.60
CA ILE A 300 16.50 -12.30 25.78
C ILE A 300 16.31 -12.98 24.44
N MET A 301 15.68 -14.16 24.42
CA MET A 301 15.35 -14.86 23.17
C MET A 301 14.43 -14.01 22.29
N LEU A 302 13.40 -13.42 22.89
CA LEU A 302 12.47 -12.54 22.20
C LEU A 302 13.17 -11.25 21.71
N ALA A 303 14.05 -10.66 22.52
CA ALA A 303 14.85 -9.49 22.14
C ALA A 303 15.75 -9.78 20.92
N LYS A 304 16.43 -10.94 20.92
CA LYS A 304 17.23 -11.38 19.77
C LYS A 304 16.37 -11.51 18.51
N LYS A 305 15.20 -12.12 18.65
CA LYS A 305 14.27 -12.28 17.52
C LYS A 305 13.79 -10.92 16.99
N LEU A 306 13.41 -9.99 17.86
CA LEU A 306 13.01 -8.64 17.50
C LEU A 306 14.14 -7.87 16.81
N HIS A 307 15.38 -8.01 17.31
CA HIS A 307 16.53 -7.33 16.75
C HIS A 307 16.91 -7.87 15.35
N PHE A 308 17.08 -9.20 15.22
CA PHE A 308 17.62 -9.81 14.00
C PHE A 308 16.58 -10.08 12.91
N GLU A 309 15.33 -10.41 13.28
CA GLU A 309 14.28 -10.75 12.32
C GLU A 309 13.39 -9.55 12.00
N TYR A 310 13.23 -8.62 12.94
CA TYR A 310 12.31 -7.48 12.80
C TYR A 310 13.03 -6.12 12.84
N ASN A 311 14.35 -6.08 12.80
CA ASN A 311 15.17 -4.86 12.82
C ASN A 311 14.75 -3.84 13.90
N ALA A 312 14.23 -4.31 15.03
CA ALA A 312 13.85 -3.44 16.12
C ALA A 312 15.09 -2.79 16.75
N ASP A 313 15.05 -1.47 16.93
CA ASP A 313 16.11 -0.76 17.62
C ASP A 313 16.11 -1.07 19.13
N ASN A 314 17.26 -0.86 19.77
CA ASN A 314 17.46 -1.18 21.19
C ASN A 314 16.45 -0.47 22.11
N GLY A 315 16.10 0.79 21.79
CA GLY A 315 15.13 1.56 22.56
C GLY A 315 13.73 0.97 22.51
N LYS A 316 13.30 0.50 21.33
CA LYS A 316 12.02 -0.20 21.16
C LYS A 316 12.01 -1.53 21.92
N ILE A 317 13.07 -2.34 21.77
CA ILE A 317 13.20 -3.62 22.48
C ILE A 317 13.13 -3.41 24.00
N ALA A 318 13.90 -2.46 24.52
CA ALA A 318 13.91 -2.14 25.95
C ALA A 318 12.51 -1.77 26.45
N ARG A 319 11.81 -0.90 25.73
CA ARG A 319 10.47 -0.43 26.10
C ARG A 319 9.41 -1.53 26.02
N LEU A 320 9.37 -2.30 24.93
CA LEU A 320 8.36 -3.31 24.70
C LEU A 320 8.50 -4.53 25.63
N LEU A 321 9.71 -4.94 25.95
CA LEU A 321 9.98 -6.09 26.82
C LEU A 321 10.21 -5.70 28.31
N LYS A 322 10.17 -4.40 28.62
CA LYS A 322 10.54 -3.84 29.95
C LYS A 322 11.92 -4.35 30.42
N LEU A 323 12.91 -4.19 29.54
CA LEU A 323 14.32 -4.44 29.85
C LEU A 323 15.05 -3.11 30.08
N GLN A 324 16.14 -3.13 30.84
CA GLN A 324 17.00 -1.97 30.99
C GLN A 324 17.73 -1.68 29.67
N ILE A 325 17.77 -0.40 29.26
CA ILE A 325 18.37 -0.02 27.99
C ILE A 325 19.85 -0.41 27.89
N ASP A 326 20.61 -0.19 28.98
CA ASP A 326 22.03 -0.53 29.01
C ASP A 326 22.27 -2.05 28.85
N PHE A 327 21.35 -2.86 29.33
CA PHE A 327 21.38 -4.30 29.14
C PHE A 327 21.13 -4.65 27.64
N VAL A 328 20.14 -4.04 27.03
CA VAL A 328 19.84 -4.26 25.60
C VAL A 328 20.99 -3.76 24.72
N ASP A 329 21.60 -2.62 25.07
CA ASP A 329 22.79 -2.09 24.37
C ASP A 329 24.01 -3.01 24.51
N SER A 330 24.13 -3.73 25.64
CA SER A 330 25.16 -4.76 25.81
C SER A 330 24.91 -6.00 24.94
N LEU A 331 23.64 -6.36 24.69
CA LEU A 331 23.28 -7.47 23.81
C LEU A 331 23.51 -7.13 22.33
N PHE A 332 23.25 -5.89 21.95
CA PHE A 332 23.31 -5.41 20.55
C PHE A 332 24.11 -4.09 20.47
N PRO A 333 25.45 -4.17 20.57
CA PRO A 333 26.28 -2.97 20.53
C PRO A 333 26.08 -2.18 19.25
N LEU A 334 25.80 -0.89 19.37
CA LEU A 334 25.71 0.01 18.23
C LEU A 334 27.09 0.06 17.54
N LYS A 335 27.16 -0.32 16.26
CA LYS A 335 28.39 -0.11 15.45
C LYS A 335 28.69 1.38 15.45
N LYS A 336 29.82 1.78 16.04
CA LYS A 336 30.32 3.15 15.88
C LYS A 336 30.48 3.39 14.37
N LYS A 337 29.76 4.40 13.86
CA LYS A 337 30.00 4.90 12.50
C LYS A 337 31.47 5.33 12.43
N GLN A 338 32.28 4.60 11.66
CA GLN A 338 33.57 5.08 11.20
C GLN A 338 33.37 6.19 10.17
#